data_8b7077dbfba8987fb460812f1ad1f174
#
_entry.id   8b7077dbfba8987fb460812f1ad1f174
#
_cell.length_a   1.000
_cell.length_b   1.000
_cell.length_c   1.000
_cell.angle_alpha   90.00
_cell.angle_beta   90.00
_cell.angle_gamma   90.00
#
_symmetry.space_group_name_H-M   'P 1'
#
loop_
_entity.id
_entity.type
_entity.pdbx_description
1 polymer ?
#
loop_
_entity_poly.entity_id
_entity_poly.type
_entity_poly.pdbx_seq_one_letter_code
_entity_poly.pdbx_strand_id
1 'polypeptide(L)'
;MTALTPDGFIKEESSTEGQAGPNLALWISEAGGLTQFGAFVEVPQPGTRSSIKHWHSAEDEMVYVLEGQVTLVEGEAETLLQPGDAATFRAGVAVGHCLWNRSAAPTRCLVVGTRAALDTITYPDHDRVCQRDRALPDDIWTTAAGEPAASPY
;
A
#
# COMPACT_ATOMS: atom_id res chain seq x y z
N MET A 1 3.00 14.98 -23.96
CA MET A 1 2.05 13.91 -23.58
C MET A 1 2.74 12.58 -23.76
N THR A 2 2.85 11.77 -22.72
CA THR A 2 3.54 10.48 -22.78
C THR A 2 2.51 9.37 -22.54
N ALA A 3 2.31 8.52 -23.55
CA ALA A 3 1.55 7.30 -23.36
C ALA A 3 2.50 6.24 -22.79
N LEU A 4 2.06 5.56 -21.74
CA LEU A 4 2.78 4.45 -21.11
C LEU A 4 2.03 3.14 -21.42
N THR A 5 2.80 2.12 -21.79
CA THR A 5 2.32 0.74 -21.90
C THR A 5 2.82 -0.06 -20.70
N PRO A 6 2.28 -1.24 -20.41
CA PRO A 6 2.74 -2.07 -19.28
C PRO A 6 4.26 -2.34 -19.27
N ASP A 7 4.89 -2.41 -20.43
CA ASP A 7 6.36 -2.58 -20.53
C ASP A 7 7.15 -1.33 -20.09
N GLY A 8 6.49 -0.17 -20.07
CA GLY A 8 7.08 1.10 -19.61
C GLY A 8 6.89 1.37 -18.12
N PHE A 9 6.17 0.53 -17.38
CA PHE A 9 5.98 0.70 -15.94
C PHE A 9 7.25 0.29 -15.18
N ILE A 10 7.53 0.99 -14.08
CA ILE A 10 8.61 0.59 -13.17
C ILE A 10 8.12 -0.58 -12.35
N LYS A 11 8.86 -1.69 -12.37
CA LYS A 11 8.53 -2.91 -11.62
C LYS A 11 9.29 -2.94 -10.31
N GLU A 12 8.56 -3.19 -9.24
CA GLU A 12 9.11 -3.42 -7.92
C GLU A 12 8.56 -4.76 -7.39
N GLU A 13 9.46 -5.67 -7.06
CA GLU A 13 9.13 -6.97 -6.48
C GLU A 13 9.54 -6.97 -5.01
N SER A 14 8.60 -7.20 -4.11
CA SER A 14 8.89 -7.40 -2.70
C SER A 14 9.43 -8.83 -2.47
N SER A 15 10.32 -8.97 -1.49
CA SER A 15 10.88 -10.27 -1.13
C SER A 15 9.82 -11.19 -0.48
N THR A 16 10.06 -12.49 -0.55
CA THR A 16 9.25 -13.51 0.12
C THR A 16 9.43 -13.53 1.64
N GLU A 17 10.40 -12.80 2.18
CA GLU A 17 10.79 -12.85 3.59
C GLU A 17 10.06 -11.82 4.46
N GLY A 18 9.34 -10.87 3.86
CA GLY A 18 8.55 -9.87 4.59
C GLY A 18 7.22 -10.41 5.11
N GLN A 19 6.63 -9.74 6.11
CA GLN A 19 5.35 -10.13 6.71
C GLN A 19 4.16 -10.03 5.75
N ALA A 20 4.27 -9.24 4.67
CA ALA A 20 3.26 -9.16 3.63
C ALA A 20 3.34 -10.33 2.63
N GLY A 21 4.53 -10.91 2.45
CA GLY A 21 4.82 -11.94 1.45
C GLY A 21 5.18 -11.37 0.08
N PRO A 22 5.38 -12.23 -0.94
CA PRO A 22 5.75 -11.79 -2.27
C PRO A 22 4.64 -10.98 -2.92
N ASN A 23 5.00 -9.82 -3.44
CA ASN A 23 4.11 -8.90 -4.13
C ASN A 23 4.84 -8.25 -5.31
N LEU A 24 4.10 -7.85 -6.33
CA LEU A 24 4.59 -7.10 -7.47
C LEU A 24 3.84 -5.78 -7.56
N ALA A 25 4.55 -4.67 -7.56
CA ALA A 25 4.02 -3.34 -7.86
C ALA A 25 4.50 -2.87 -9.24
N LEU A 26 3.56 -2.38 -10.04
CA LEU A 26 3.79 -1.82 -11.36
C LEU A 26 3.52 -0.32 -11.30
N TRP A 27 4.55 0.48 -11.07
CA TRP A 27 4.47 1.91 -10.83
C TRP A 27 4.22 2.69 -12.12
N ILE A 28 3.08 3.36 -12.19
CA ILE A 28 2.63 4.17 -13.34
C ILE A 28 3.00 5.63 -13.13
N SER A 29 2.76 6.16 -11.93
CA SER A 29 3.03 7.56 -11.59
C SER A 29 4.50 7.90 -11.69
N GLU A 30 5.37 7.06 -11.16
CA GLU A 30 6.82 7.21 -11.20
C GLU A 30 7.35 7.12 -12.64
N ALA A 31 6.87 6.13 -13.40
CA ALA A 31 7.22 6.01 -14.82
C ALA A 31 6.77 7.22 -15.65
N GLY A 32 5.64 7.85 -15.25
CA GLY A 32 5.10 9.07 -15.88
C GLY A 32 5.67 10.37 -15.33
N GLY A 33 6.52 10.35 -14.29
CA GLY A 33 7.05 11.54 -13.63
C GLY A 33 6.00 12.35 -12.86
N LEU A 34 4.93 11.71 -12.37
CA LEU A 34 3.88 12.37 -11.58
C LEU A 34 4.34 12.51 -10.12
N THR A 35 4.00 13.63 -9.48
CA THR A 35 4.50 13.97 -8.15
C THR A 35 3.40 14.26 -7.11
N GLN A 36 2.18 14.54 -7.54
CA GLN A 36 1.09 14.92 -6.63
C GLN A 36 0.35 13.72 -6.04
N PHE A 37 0.44 12.57 -6.71
CA PHE A 37 -0.12 11.31 -6.25
C PHE A 37 0.73 10.13 -6.73
N GLY A 38 0.66 9.02 -6.02
CA GLY A 38 1.16 7.72 -6.44
C GLY A 38 0.06 6.92 -7.11
N ALA A 39 0.37 6.25 -8.22
CA ALA A 39 -0.54 5.30 -8.86
C ALA A 39 0.23 4.10 -9.35
N PHE A 40 -0.17 2.92 -8.92
CA PHE A 40 0.46 1.66 -9.33
C PHE A 40 -0.57 0.53 -9.37
N VAL A 41 -0.24 -0.49 -10.15
CA VAL A 41 -0.99 -1.76 -10.10
C VAL A 41 -0.25 -2.70 -9.17
N GLU A 42 -0.90 -3.06 -8.09
CA GLU A 42 -0.44 -4.07 -7.16
C GLU A 42 -0.96 -5.45 -7.55
N VAL A 43 -0.09 -6.47 -7.42
CA VAL A 43 -0.41 -7.84 -7.81
C VAL A 43 -0.13 -8.80 -6.64
N PRO A 44 -0.98 -8.83 -5.59
CA PRO A 44 -0.85 -9.78 -4.49
C PRO A 44 -0.95 -11.21 -4.99
N GLN A 45 0.05 -12.03 -4.63
CA GLN A 45 0.07 -13.45 -4.95
C GLN A 45 -0.88 -14.24 -4.04
N PRO A 46 -1.30 -15.45 -4.40
CA PRO A 46 -2.12 -16.30 -3.53
C PRO A 46 -1.53 -16.44 -2.12
N GLY A 47 -2.34 -16.17 -1.10
CA GLY A 47 -1.96 -16.26 0.31
C GLY A 47 -1.24 -15.03 0.87
N THR A 48 -0.88 -14.04 0.05
CA THR A 48 -0.12 -12.87 0.49
C THR A 48 -1.01 -11.65 0.74
N ARG A 49 -0.45 -10.67 1.44
CA ARG A 49 -1.07 -9.37 1.70
C ARG A 49 -0.36 -8.28 0.89
N SER A 50 -1.08 -7.20 0.57
CA SER A 50 -0.51 -6.00 -0.04
C SER A 50 0.57 -5.37 0.85
N SER A 51 0.31 -5.35 2.14
CA SER A 51 1.17 -4.79 3.18
C SER A 51 0.76 -5.37 4.53
N ILE A 52 1.49 -5.07 5.59
CA ILE A 52 0.95 -5.17 6.95
C ILE A 52 -0.06 -4.05 7.19
N LYS A 53 -1.05 -4.26 8.07
CA LYS A 53 -2.11 -3.27 8.32
C LYS A 53 -1.50 -1.93 8.75
N HIS A 54 -1.91 -0.85 8.08
CA HIS A 54 -1.46 0.51 8.36
C HIS A 54 -2.53 1.54 8.02
N TRP A 55 -2.35 2.75 8.51
CA TRP A 55 -3.13 3.92 8.13
C TRP A 55 -2.25 5.17 8.05
N HIS A 56 -2.65 6.13 7.24
CA HIS A 56 -1.92 7.36 6.94
C HIS A 56 -2.55 8.57 7.64
N SER A 57 -1.72 9.44 8.22
CA SER A 57 -2.19 10.67 8.87
C SER A 57 -2.55 11.77 7.87
N ALA A 58 -1.87 11.82 6.72
CA ALA A 58 -1.96 12.94 5.78
C ALA A 58 -2.21 12.52 4.32
N GLU A 59 -2.17 11.23 3.99
CA GLU A 59 -2.40 10.73 2.63
C GLU A 59 -3.74 10.00 2.52
N ASP A 60 -4.58 10.42 1.57
CA ASP A 60 -5.74 9.65 1.14
C ASP A 60 -5.28 8.51 0.24
N GLU A 61 -5.95 7.36 0.34
CA GLU A 61 -5.70 6.21 -0.52
C GLU A 61 -6.98 5.63 -1.08
N MET A 62 -6.92 5.12 -2.29
CA MET A 62 -8.00 4.40 -2.94
C MET A 62 -7.44 3.14 -3.60
N VAL A 63 -8.20 2.05 -3.48
CA VAL A 63 -7.96 0.80 -4.20
C VAL A 63 -9.14 0.49 -5.10
N TYR A 64 -8.88 0.06 -6.33
CA TYR A 64 -9.89 -0.41 -7.28
C TYR A 64 -9.49 -1.79 -7.81
N VAL A 65 -10.36 -2.78 -7.69
CA VAL A 65 -10.07 -4.15 -8.14
C VAL A 65 -10.25 -4.24 -9.65
N LEU A 66 -9.17 -4.58 -10.35
CA LEU A 66 -9.14 -4.75 -11.80
C LEU A 66 -9.44 -6.20 -12.20
N GLU A 67 -8.80 -7.17 -11.54
CA GLU A 67 -8.90 -8.60 -11.84
C GLU A 67 -8.78 -9.44 -10.57
N GLY A 68 -9.44 -10.59 -10.56
CA GLY A 68 -9.43 -11.52 -9.41
C GLY A 68 -10.32 -11.04 -8.28
N GLN A 69 -10.08 -11.54 -7.08
CA GLN A 69 -10.79 -11.13 -5.85
C GLN A 69 -9.79 -11.01 -4.70
N VAL A 70 -10.04 -10.07 -3.81
CA VAL A 70 -9.18 -9.78 -2.68
C VAL A 70 -10.02 -9.48 -1.44
N THR A 71 -9.58 -9.89 -0.27
CA THR A 71 -10.21 -9.51 1.00
C THR A 71 -9.61 -8.21 1.50
N LEU A 72 -10.41 -7.16 1.62
CA LEU A 72 -10.07 -5.99 2.41
C LEU A 72 -10.15 -6.37 3.89
N VAL A 73 -9.06 -6.14 4.62
CA VAL A 73 -9.02 -6.20 6.08
C VAL A 73 -8.90 -4.78 6.60
N GLU A 74 -9.93 -4.28 7.30
CA GLU A 74 -9.98 -2.92 7.85
C GLU A 74 -10.35 -2.99 9.34
N GLY A 75 -9.40 -2.68 10.21
CA GLY A 75 -9.53 -2.97 11.65
C GLY A 75 -9.78 -4.46 11.88
N GLU A 76 -10.96 -4.78 12.44
CA GLU A 76 -11.43 -6.16 12.65
C GLU A 76 -12.44 -6.63 11.58
N ALA A 77 -12.82 -5.74 10.66
CA ALA A 77 -13.76 -6.07 9.60
C ALA A 77 -13.05 -6.67 8.39
N GLU A 78 -13.74 -7.57 7.72
CA GLU A 78 -13.30 -8.18 6.46
C GLU A 78 -14.38 -8.05 5.40
N THR A 79 -14.00 -7.62 4.20
CA THR A 79 -14.91 -7.46 3.07
C THR A 79 -14.28 -8.06 1.82
N LEU A 80 -14.97 -8.98 1.16
CA LEU A 80 -14.54 -9.51 -0.12
C LEU A 80 -14.82 -8.47 -1.21
N LEU A 81 -13.78 -8.08 -1.93
CA LEU A 81 -13.87 -7.20 -3.10
C LEU A 81 -13.67 -8.00 -4.38
N GLN A 82 -14.44 -7.63 -5.41
CA GLN A 82 -14.44 -8.23 -6.74
C GLN A 82 -14.12 -7.17 -7.80
N PRO A 83 -13.82 -7.56 -9.05
CA PRO A 83 -13.57 -6.61 -10.13
C PRO A 83 -14.69 -5.58 -10.26
N GLY A 84 -14.34 -4.30 -10.22
CA GLY A 84 -15.27 -3.16 -10.22
C GLY A 84 -15.55 -2.59 -8.83
N ASP A 85 -15.20 -3.31 -7.75
CA ASP A 85 -15.32 -2.77 -6.40
C ASP A 85 -14.13 -1.84 -6.07
N ALA A 86 -14.38 -0.89 -5.19
CA ALA A 86 -13.38 0.04 -4.67
C ALA A 86 -13.42 0.13 -3.14
N ALA A 87 -12.25 0.41 -2.57
CA ALA A 87 -12.11 0.82 -1.17
C ALA A 87 -11.41 2.18 -1.10
N THR A 88 -11.77 2.99 -0.12
CA THR A 88 -11.17 4.32 0.07
C THR A 88 -10.79 4.52 1.51
N PHE A 89 -9.60 5.06 1.75
CA PHE A 89 -9.04 5.30 3.07
C PHE A 89 -8.68 6.77 3.17
N ARG A 90 -9.44 7.50 4.00
CA ARG A 90 -9.23 8.93 4.18
C ARG A 90 -8.10 9.17 5.17
N ALA A 91 -7.25 10.15 4.87
CA ALA A 91 -6.21 10.64 5.74
C ALA A 91 -6.72 10.93 7.16
N GLY A 92 -5.95 10.53 8.17
CA GLY A 92 -6.25 10.76 9.58
C GLY A 92 -7.31 9.84 10.20
N VAL A 93 -7.90 8.92 9.44
CA VAL A 93 -8.77 7.87 10.01
C VAL A 93 -7.90 6.76 10.57
N ALA A 94 -7.85 6.64 11.90
CA ALA A 94 -6.95 5.73 12.62
C ALA A 94 -7.46 4.28 12.63
N VAL A 95 -7.73 3.73 11.45
CA VAL A 95 -8.14 2.34 11.24
C VAL A 95 -7.17 1.70 10.25
N GLY A 96 -6.35 0.76 10.72
CA GLY A 96 -5.38 0.07 9.88
C GLY A 96 -6.07 -0.82 8.85
N HIS A 97 -5.57 -0.82 7.62
CA HIS A 97 -6.09 -1.61 6.51
C HIS A 97 -4.98 -2.32 5.74
N CYS A 98 -5.32 -3.38 5.06
CA CYS A 98 -4.53 -4.05 4.03
C CYS A 98 -5.43 -4.91 3.14
N LEU A 99 -4.92 -5.32 1.99
CA LEU A 99 -5.56 -6.31 1.14
C LEU A 99 -4.93 -7.69 1.40
N TRP A 100 -5.74 -8.73 1.40
CA TRP A 100 -5.29 -10.10 1.55
C TRP A 100 -5.82 -10.96 0.41
N ASN A 101 -4.94 -11.46 -0.44
CA ASN A 101 -5.33 -12.39 -1.49
C ASN A 101 -5.46 -13.81 -0.92
N ARG A 102 -6.68 -14.20 -0.56
CA ARG A 102 -7.02 -15.55 -0.11
C ARG A 102 -7.47 -16.48 -1.24
N SER A 103 -7.43 -16.00 -2.47
CA SER A 103 -7.80 -16.78 -3.65
C SER A 103 -6.65 -17.68 -4.13
N ALA A 104 -6.93 -18.53 -5.12
CA ALA A 104 -5.93 -19.44 -5.70
C ALA A 104 -5.16 -18.82 -6.89
N ALA A 105 -5.45 -17.56 -7.25
CA ALA A 105 -4.83 -16.87 -8.38
C ALA A 105 -4.35 -15.46 -7.97
N PRO A 106 -3.36 -14.87 -8.66
CA PRO A 106 -2.97 -13.48 -8.43
C PRO A 106 -4.16 -12.54 -8.64
N THR A 107 -4.21 -11.48 -7.85
CA THR A 107 -5.20 -10.40 -7.96
C THR A 107 -4.51 -9.16 -8.52
N ARG A 108 -5.23 -8.30 -9.24
CA ARG A 108 -4.71 -7.03 -9.73
C ARG A 108 -5.57 -5.90 -9.19
N CYS A 109 -4.94 -4.98 -8.47
CA CYS A 109 -5.60 -3.82 -7.89
C CYS A 109 -4.89 -2.54 -8.34
N LEU A 110 -5.64 -1.55 -8.80
CA LEU A 110 -5.11 -0.20 -8.97
C LEU A 110 -5.14 0.49 -7.61
N VAL A 111 -3.98 0.92 -7.15
CA VAL A 111 -3.81 1.72 -5.93
C VAL A 111 -3.47 3.15 -6.33
N VAL A 112 -4.17 4.11 -5.75
CA VAL A 112 -3.90 5.55 -5.94
C VAL A 112 -3.89 6.21 -4.57
N GLY A 113 -2.78 6.88 -4.26
CA GLY A 113 -2.63 7.62 -2.99
C GLY A 113 -2.08 9.02 -3.23
N THR A 114 -2.51 9.99 -2.43
CA THR A 114 -1.91 11.33 -2.47
C THR A 114 -0.45 11.28 -1.99
N ARG A 115 0.32 12.33 -2.27
CA ARG A 115 1.73 12.46 -1.90
C ARG A 115 1.90 13.68 -1.00
N ALA A 116 1.59 13.53 0.29
CA ALA A 116 1.88 14.57 1.28
C ALA A 116 3.39 14.74 1.47
N ALA A 117 3.86 15.96 1.66
CA ALA A 117 5.28 16.22 1.93
C ALA A 117 5.74 15.55 3.23
N LEU A 118 4.87 15.56 4.24
CA LEU A 118 5.05 14.89 5.52
C LEU A 118 3.86 13.98 5.77
N ASP A 119 4.13 12.75 6.18
CA ASP A 119 3.10 11.80 6.58
C ASP A 119 3.55 10.98 7.79
N THR A 120 2.61 10.57 8.62
CA THR A 120 2.84 9.61 9.69
C THR A 120 2.03 8.37 9.39
N ILE A 121 2.71 7.25 9.20
CA ILE A 121 2.10 5.96 8.90
C ILE A 121 2.16 5.12 10.17
N THR A 122 1.00 4.66 10.64
CA THR A 122 0.91 3.85 11.85
C THR A 122 0.58 2.40 11.50
N TYR A 123 1.29 1.47 12.10
CA TYR A 123 1.16 0.02 11.97
C TYR A 123 0.68 -0.56 13.30
N PRO A 124 -0.64 -0.57 13.57
CA PRO A 124 -1.17 -0.83 14.91
C PRO A 124 -0.83 -2.23 15.44
N ASP A 125 -0.80 -3.24 14.59
CA ASP A 125 -0.53 -4.62 14.99
C ASP A 125 0.95 -4.89 15.28
N HIS A 126 1.84 -3.95 14.96
CA HIS A 126 3.28 -4.11 15.07
C HIS A 126 3.94 -3.14 16.05
N ASP A 127 3.17 -2.28 16.71
CA ASP A 127 3.71 -1.20 17.54
C ASP A 127 4.79 -0.42 16.80
N ARG A 128 4.47 0.04 15.57
CA ARG A 128 5.38 0.82 14.73
C ARG A 128 4.71 2.05 14.17
N VAL A 129 5.49 3.11 14.12
CA VAL A 129 5.15 4.39 13.51
C VAL A 129 6.30 4.79 12.59
N CYS A 130 5.97 5.08 11.34
CA CYS A 130 6.89 5.59 10.34
C CYS A 130 6.62 7.08 10.14
N GLN A 131 7.60 7.91 10.35
CA GLN A 131 7.55 9.33 9.99
C GLN A 131 8.26 9.48 8.64
N ARG A 132 7.48 9.87 7.63
CA ARG A 132 7.93 10.07 6.26
C ARG A 132 8.06 11.55 5.98
N ASP A 133 9.24 11.99 5.63
CA ASP A 133 9.51 13.28 5.01
C ASP A 133 10.06 13.05 3.61
N ARG A 134 9.29 13.41 2.57
CA ARG A 134 9.68 13.17 1.18
C ARG A 134 10.86 14.02 0.71
N ALA A 135 11.32 14.96 1.53
CA ALA A 135 12.57 15.70 1.29
C ALA A 135 13.81 14.96 1.82
N LEU A 136 13.62 13.91 2.62
CA LEU A 136 14.71 13.12 3.21
C LEU A 136 14.83 11.74 2.52
N PRO A 137 16.03 11.16 2.47
CA PRO A 137 16.24 9.87 1.82
C PRO A 137 15.65 8.69 2.61
N ASP A 138 15.55 8.81 3.93
CA ASP A 138 15.18 7.71 4.81
C ASP A 138 13.99 8.09 5.71
N ASP A 139 13.09 7.13 5.91
CA ASP A 139 11.99 7.21 6.88
C ASP A 139 12.50 7.00 8.31
N ILE A 140 11.90 7.68 9.28
CA ILE A 140 12.21 7.53 10.70
C ILE A 140 11.19 6.57 11.32
N TRP A 141 11.68 5.52 11.99
CA TRP A 141 10.85 4.49 12.61
C TRP A 141 10.92 4.56 14.13
N THR A 142 9.74 4.52 14.77
CA THR A 142 9.59 4.50 16.22
C THR A 142 8.55 3.46 16.65
N THR A 143 8.49 3.17 17.94
CA THR A 143 7.34 2.56 18.58
C THR A 143 6.21 3.58 18.72
N ALA A 144 5.00 3.16 19.09
CA ALA A 144 3.91 4.07 19.42
C ALA A 144 4.22 4.99 20.61
N ALA A 145 5.14 4.56 21.50
CA ALA A 145 5.64 5.37 22.64
C ALA A 145 6.73 6.38 22.22
N GLY A 146 7.17 6.38 20.94
CA GLY A 146 8.18 7.30 20.42
C GLY A 146 9.64 6.81 20.56
N GLU A 147 9.86 5.59 21.02
CA GLU A 147 11.22 5.02 21.13
C GLU A 147 11.73 4.61 19.72
N PRO A 148 13.01 4.82 19.41
CA PRO A 148 13.58 4.37 18.15
C PRO A 148 13.33 2.89 17.89
N ALA A 149 12.97 2.53 16.68
CA ALA A 149 12.67 1.16 16.30
C ALA A 149 13.13 0.86 14.85
N ALA A 150 13.23 -0.41 14.52
CA ALA A 150 13.45 -0.84 13.15
C ALA A 150 12.13 -0.90 12.38
N SER A 151 12.21 -0.85 11.03
CA SER A 151 11.07 -1.16 10.16
C SER A 151 10.51 -2.55 10.47
N PRO A 152 9.19 -2.74 10.42
CA PRO A 152 8.56 -4.05 10.60
C PRO A 152 8.61 -4.94 9.34
N TYR A 153 9.15 -4.43 8.23
CA TYR A 153 9.37 -5.16 6.97
C TYR A 153 10.74 -5.78 6.88
#